data_c861b462567986322c45a7a81c78adef
#
_entry.id   c861b462567986322c45a7a81c78adef
#
_cell.length_a   1.000
_cell.length_b   1.000
_cell.length_c   1.000
_cell.angle_alpha   90.00
_cell.angle_beta   90.00
_cell.angle_gamma   90.00
#
_symmetry.space_group_name_H-M   'P 1'
#
loop_
_entity.id
_entity.type
_entity.pdbx_description
1 polymer ?
#
loop_
_entity_poly.entity_id
_entity_poly.type
_entity_poly.pdbx_seq_one_letter_code
_entity_poly.pdbx_strand_id
1 'polypeptide(L)'
;MGKRGRPRLAPTAGVGLTQAVKRRWGGAGVRIEARCVLGSPIECPYVVHGERLNGVLRDRLNCLTRKTHAFAKRVCLWDAAVVLCVFERNWLRSHRCLRERAEDCSSGRRYRHRSPAMAIGLTDHIWSWEEFLTYRHHHYSKG
;
A
#
# COMPACT_ATOMS: atom_id res chain seq x y z
N MET A 1 -44.02 -4.35 0.67
CA MET A 1 -42.95 -3.95 -0.29
C MET A 1 -41.72 -3.53 0.50
N GLY A 2 -40.69 -4.38 0.58
CA GLY A 2 -39.48 -4.10 1.30
C GLY A 2 -38.62 -3.06 0.56
N LYS A 3 -38.22 -1.99 1.26
CA LYS A 3 -37.28 -1.01 0.73
C LYS A 3 -35.96 -1.72 0.39
N ARG A 4 -35.57 -1.75 -0.89
CA ARG A 4 -34.25 -2.16 -1.33
C ARG A 4 -33.22 -1.13 -0.78
N GLY A 5 -32.77 -1.34 0.44
CA GLY A 5 -31.67 -0.60 1.03
C GLY A 5 -30.37 -1.37 0.87
N ARG A 6 -29.25 -0.64 0.81
CA ARG A 6 -27.91 -1.22 0.87
C ARG A 6 -27.81 -2.12 2.12
N PRO A 7 -27.31 -3.37 2.01
CA PRO A 7 -27.15 -4.25 3.16
C PRO A 7 -26.43 -3.51 4.29
N ARG A 8 -26.97 -3.54 5.50
CA ARG A 8 -26.25 -3.01 6.67
C ARG A 8 -25.11 -3.98 6.96
N LEU A 9 -23.89 -3.50 6.81
CA LEU A 9 -22.71 -4.25 7.21
C LEU A 9 -22.76 -4.39 8.74
N ALA A 10 -22.86 -5.63 9.23
CA ALA A 10 -22.69 -5.90 10.65
C ALA A 10 -21.21 -5.72 11.02
N PRO A 11 -20.91 -5.10 12.18
CA PRO A 11 -19.53 -4.97 12.64
C PRO A 11 -18.95 -6.36 12.86
N THR A 12 -17.82 -6.65 12.22
CA THR A 12 -17.03 -7.85 12.49
C THR A 12 -16.26 -7.63 13.79
N ALA A 13 -16.33 -8.59 14.72
CA ALA A 13 -15.58 -8.50 15.98
C ALA A 13 -14.08 -8.33 15.71
N GLY A 14 -13.45 -7.41 16.42
CA GLY A 14 -12.01 -7.11 16.30
C GLY A 14 -11.62 -6.17 15.14
N VAL A 15 -12.57 -5.67 14.36
CA VAL A 15 -12.28 -4.69 13.30
C VAL A 15 -12.67 -3.28 13.76
N GLY A 16 -11.70 -2.36 13.71
CA GLY A 16 -11.91 -0.93 13.91
C GLY A 16 -11.90 -0.18 12.59
N LEU A 17 -12.78 0.81 12.43
CA LEU A 17 -12.80 1.71 11.29
C LEU A 17 -12.77 3.15 11.78
N THR A 18 -11.69 3.85 11.47
CA THR A 18 -11.55 5.28 11.73
C THR A 18 -11.44 6.01 10.40
N GLN A 19 -12.27 7.01 10.22
CA GLN A 19 -12.29 7.85 9.02
C GLN A 19 -11.53 9.14 9.28
N ALA A 20 -10.58 9.49 8.40
CA ALA A 20 -9.96 10.80 8.38
C ALA A 20 -10.80 11.77 7.54
N VAL A 21 -11.38 12.77 8.16
CA VAL A 21 -12.21 13.79 7.50
C VAL A 21 -11.40 15.06 7.33
N LYS A 22 -11.18 15.50 6.09
CA LYS A 22 -10.53 16.78 5.78
C LYS A 22 -11.58 17.88 5.82
N ARG A 23 -11.51 18.78 6.79
CA ARG A 23 -12.34 19.98 6.84
C ARG A 23 -11.53 21.21 6.45
N ARG A 24 -12.08 22.01 5.54
CA ARG A 24 -11.53 23.33 5.21
C ARG A 24 -12.13 24.37 6.13
N TRP A 25 -11.29 25.16 6.76
CA TRP A 25 -11.71 26.26 7.61
C TRP A 25 -11.28 27.59 6.96
N GLY A 26 -12.25 28.43 6.63
CA GLY A 26 -12.03 29.84 6.30
C GLY A 26 -10.86 30.21 5.41
N GLY A 27 -10.65 29.50 4.28
CA GLY A 27 -9.70 29.93 3.24
C GLY A 27 -8.21 29.59 3.49
N ALA A 28 -7.77 29.29 4.68
CA ALA A 28 -6.34 29.22 5.00
C ALA A 28 -5.81 27.87 5.53
N GLY A 29 -6.65 26.87 5.80
CA GLY A 29 -6.16 25.63 6.40
C GLY A 29 -7.03 24.42 6.13
N VAL A 30 -6.39 23.22 6.14
CA VAL A 30 -7.07 21.94 6.14
C VAL A 30 -6.82 21.28 7.50
N ARG A 31 -7.87 21.06 8.27
CA ARG A 31 -7.82 20.27 9.49
C ARG A 31 -8.24 18.83 9.19
N ILE A 32 -7.50 17.87 9.71
CA ILE A 32 -7.84 16.46 9.62
C ILE A 32 -8.46 16.08 10.97
N GLU A 33 -9.71 15.63 10.94
CA GLU A 33 -10.41 15.11 12.11
C GLU A 33 -10.54 13.60 11.98
N ALA A 34 -10.15 12.87 13.03
CA ALA A 34 -10.36 11.43 13.11
C ALA A 34 -11.79 11.17 13.63
N ARG A 35 -12.60 10.50 12.82
CA ARG A 35 -13.95 10.05 13.22
C ARG A 35 -13.97 8.54 13.35
N CYS A 36 -14.15 8.04 14.56
CA CYS A 36 -14.38 6.62 14.75
C CYS A 36 -15.77 6.26 14.21
N VAL A 37 -15.82 5.33 13.27
CA VAL A 37 -17.06 4.81 12.68
C VAL A 37 -17.44 3.49 13.31
N LEU A 38 -16.44 2.68 13.70
CA LEU A 38 -16.61 1.35 14.26
C LEU A 38 -15.43 1.00 15.16
N GLY A 39 -15.69 0.30 16.28
CA GLY A 39 -14.67 -0.18 17.20
C GLY A 39 -14.01 0.92 18.04
N SER A 40 -12.78 0.69 18.45
CA SER A 40 -12.01 1.67 19.22
C SER A 40 -11.41 2.74 18.32
N PRO A 41 -11.41 4.04 18.75
CA PRO A 41 -10.82 5.11 17.97
C PRO A 41 -9.30 4.90 17.83
N ILE A 42 -8.77 5.09 16.63
CA ILE A 42 -7.34 5.18 16.38
C ILE A 42 -6.93 6.64 16.62
N GLU A 43 -6.01 6.88 17.53
CA GLU A 43 -5.59 8.23 17.93
C GLU A 43 -5.08 9.08 16.76
N CYS A 44 -4.42 8.46 15.78
CA CYS A 44 -3.88 9.16 14.62
C CYS A 44 -4.04 8.34 13.34
N PRO A 45 -5.17 8.49 12.59
CA PRO A 45 -5.38 7.78 11.34
C PRO A 45 -4.43 8.32 10.27
N TYR A 46 -3.39 7.57 9.95
CA TYR A 46 -2.37 7.98 8.98
C TYR A 46 -2.74 7.51 7.57
N VAL A 47 -3.43 8.35 6.80
CA VAL A 47 -3.91 8.01 5.44
C VAL A 47 -2.90 8.37 4.35
N VAL A 48 -1.85 9.14 4.68
CA VAL A 48 -0.89 9.70 3.70
C VAL A 48 -0.19 8.61 2.89
N HIS A 49 0.16 7.50 3.52
CA HIS A 49 0.83 6.40 2.82
C HIS A 49 -0.11 5.68 1.83
N GLY A 50 -1.37 5.51 2.21
CA GLY A 50 -2.39 4.93 1.31
C GLY A 50 -2.69 5.86 0.14
N GLU A 51 -2.85 7.17 0.38
CA GLU A 51 -3.06 8.15 -0.68
C GLU A 51 -1.86 8.20 -1.64
N ARG A 52 -0.62 8.14 -1.11
CA ARG A 52 0.60 8.10 -1.93
C ARG A 52 0.70 6.81 -2.75
N LEU A 53 0.35 5.65 -2.18
CA LEU A 53 0.30 4.39 -2.93
C LEU A 53 -0.73 4.46 -4.06
N ASN A 54 -1.93 4.97 -3.79
CA ASN A 54 -2.96 5.16 -4.80
C ASN A 54 -2.52 6.11 -5.92
N GLY A 55 -1.76 7.17 -5.60
CA GLY A 55 -1.11 8.04 -6.57
C GLY A 55 -0.15 7.26 -7.47
N VAL A 56 0.78 6.52 -6.88
CA VAL A 56 1.76 5.70 -7.61
C VAL A 56 1.09 4.67 -8.52
N LEU A 57 0.02 4.01 -8.04
CA LEU A 57 -0.73 3.05 -8.85
C LEU A 57 -1.37 3.72 -10.07
N ARG A 58 -1.94 4.91 -9.92
CA ARG A 58 -2.52 5.67 -11.04
C ARG A 58 -1.47 6.16 -12.03
N ASP A 59 -0.30 6.57 -11.55
CA ASP A 59 0.79 7.03 -12.41
C ASP A 59 1.42 5.90 -13.21
N ARG A 60 1.40 4.68 -12.70
CA ARG A 60 2.04 3.51 -13.32
C ARG A 60 1.09 2.64 -14.13
N LEU A 61 -0.15 2.56 -13.72
CA LEU A 61 -1.16 1.73 -14.35
C LEU A 61 -2.18 2.60 -15.07
N ASN A 62 -2.03 2.73 -16.38
CA ASN A 62 -2.91 3.54 -17.23
C ASN A 62 -4.39 3.15 -17.05
N CYS A 63 -4.68 1.89 -16.75
CA CYS A 63 -6.05 1.40 -16.49
C CYS A 63 -6.70 1.99 -15.23
N LEU A 64 -5.92 2.57 -14.31
CA LEU A 64 -6.41 3.22 -13.10
C LEU A 64 -6.53 4.75 -13.24
N THR A 65 -6.07 5.30 -14.36
CA THR A 65 -6.15 6.74 -14.63
C THR A 65 -7.60 7.12 -14.96
N ARG A 66 -8.06 8.26 -14.47
CA ARG A 66 -9.40 8.77 -14.80
C ARG A 66 -9.52 9.07 -16.29
N LYS A 67 -10.66 8.72 -16.88
CA LYS A 67 -10.99 8.97 -18.29
C LYS A 67 -9.93 8.37 -19.26
N THR A 68 -9.40 7.21 -18.92
CA THR A 68 -8.46 6.50 -19.78
C THR A 68 -9.18 5.67 -20.86
N HIS A 69 -8.59 5.60 -22.06
CA HIS A 69 -8.98 4.60 -23.06
C HIS A 69 -8.30 3.23 -22.82
N ALA A 70 -7.30 3.17 -21.95
CA ALA A 70 -6.52 1.97 -21.64
C ALA A 70 -7.09 1.21 -20.44
N PHE A 71 -8.40 0.96 -20.43
CA PHE A 71 -9.02 0.18 -19.35
C PHE A 71 -8.71 -1.32 -19.50
N ALA A 72 -8.62 -2.01 -18.37
CA ALA A 72 -8.41 -3.45 -18.37
C ALA A 72 -9.69 -4.18 -18.80
N LYS A 73 -9.63 -4.93 -19.91
CA LYS A 73 -10.77 -5.68 -20.44
C LYS A 73 -11.13 -6.91 -19.60
N ARG A 74 -10.20 -7.40 -18.78
CA ARG A 74 -10.36 -8.56 -17.90
C ARG A 74 -9.91 -8.23 -16.50
N VAL A 75 -10.70 -8.60 -15.50
CA VAL A 75 -10.41 -8.35 -14.09
C VAL A 75 -9.09 -9.02 -13.67
N CYS A 76 -8.85 -10.25 -14.12
CA CYS A 76 -7.61 -10.98 -13.81
C CYS A 76 -6.34 -10.26 -14.28
N LEU A 77 -6.38 -9.58 -15.44
CA LEU A 77 -5.24 -8.79 -15.92
C LEU A 77 -5.05 -7.52 -15.10
N TRP A 78 -6.14 -6.91 -14.66
CA TRP A 78 -6.11 -5.77 -13.76
C TRP A 78 -5.50 -6.16 -12.40
N ASP A 79 -5.96 -7.25 -11.81
CA ASP A 79 -5.43 -7.76 -10.54
C ASP A 79 -3.93 -8.09 -10.65
N ALA A 80 -3.53 -8.79 -11.71
CA ALA A 80 -2.13 -9.11 -11.95
C ALA A 80 -1.26 -7.85 -12.07
N ALA A 81 -1.72 -6.83 -12.79
CA ALA A 81 -1.00 -5.57 -12.96
C ALA A 81 -0.83 -4.83 -11.62
N VAL A 82 -1.88 -4.79 -10.79
CA VAL A 82 -1.82 -4.19 -9.45
C VAL A 82 -0.86 -4.96 -8.56
N VAL A 83 -0.95 -6.29 -8.53
CA VAL A 83 -0.07 -7.16 -7.73
C VAL A 83 1.39 -6.95 -8.12
N LEU A 84 1.72 -6.96 -9.42
CA LEU A 84 3.08 -6.73 -9.90
C LEU A 84 3.59 -5.33 -9.52
N CYS A 85 2.76 -4.30 -9.63
CA CYS A 85 3.14 -2.93 -9.26
C CYS A 85 3.41 -2.80 -7.75
N VAL A 86 2.58 -3.43 -6.92
CA VAL A 86 2.77 -3.45 -5.46
C VAL A 86 3.99 -4.27 -5.07
N PHE A 87 4.21 -5.40 -5.74
CA PHE A 87 5.39 -6.23 -5.53
C PHE A 87 6.67 -5.47 -5.87
N GLU A 88 6.76 -4.90 -7.08
CA GLU A 88 7.90 -4.07 -7.49
C GLU A 88 8.23 -3.01 -6.45
N ARG A 89 7.19 -2.30 -5.96
CA ARG A 89 7.37 -1.25 -4.98
C ARG A 89 7.93 -1.77 -3.65
N ASN A 90 7.46 -2.92 -3.20
CA ASN A 90 7.77 -3.41 -1.87
C ASN A 90 9.06 -4.25 -1.83
N TRP A 91 9.44 -4.91 -2.91
CA TRP A 91 10.55 -5.85 -2.94
C TRP A 91 11.74 -5.38 -3.78
N LEU A 92 11.47 -4.77 -4.96
CA LEU A 92 12.51 -4.41 -5.92
C LEU A 92 12.99 -2.96 -5.79
N ARG A 93 12.25 -2.12 -5.06
CA ARG A 93 12.60 -0.69 -4.92
C ARG A 93 13.02 -0.33 -3.51
N SER A 94 14.13 0.41 -3.43
CA SER A 94 14.52 1.05 -2.18
C SER A 94 13.68 2.29 -1.90
N HIS A 95 13.39 2.52 -0.63
CA HIS A 95 12.71 3.71 -0.16
C HIS A 95 13.64 4.60 0.65
N ARG A 96 13.73 5.87 0.29
CA ARG A 96 14.62 6.82 0.95
C ARG A 96 14.38 6.96 2.46
N CYS A 97 13.12 6.87 2.89
CA CYS A 97 12.76 6.95 4.30
C CYS A 97 13.09 5.69 5.11
N LEU A 98 13.36 4.55 4.45
CA LEU A 98 13.71 3.28 5.09
C LEU A 98 15.22 3.00 5.09
N ARG A 99 16.02 3.93 4.56
CA ARG A 99 17.49 3.80 4.57
C ARG A 99 18.03 3.82 6.00
N GLU A 100 18.98 2.96 6.28
CA GLU A 100 19.73 2.95 7.54
C GLU A 100 21.10 3.57 7.37
N ARG A 101 21.67 4.10 8.45
CA ARG A 101 23.03 4.57 8.45
C ARG A 101 23.96 3.36 8.36
N ALA A 102 24.90 3.36 7.40
CA ALA A 102 25.87 2.30 7.30
C ALA A 102 26.83 2.39 8.49
N GLU A 103 27.02 1.28 9.20
CA GLU A 103 27.96 1.21 10.32
C GLU A 103 29.39 1.12 9.82
N ASP A 104 29.60 0.50 8.64
CA ASP A 104 30.89 0.35 8.00
C ASP A 104 31.13 1.43 6.94
N CYS A 105 32.06 2.33 7.25
CA CYS A 105 32.52 3.37 6.30
C CYS A 105 33.41 2.82 5.17
N SER A 106 33.73 1.52 5.15
CA SER A 106 34.63 0.90 4.17
C SER A 106 34.13 0.99 2.71
N SER A 107 32.82 1.06 2.50
CA SER A 107 32.20 1.16 1.16
C SER A 107 32.01 2.59 0.66
N GLY A 108 32.42 3.61 1.40
CA GLY A 108 32.20 5.02 1.08
C GLY A 108 30.74 5.46 1.05
N ARG A 109 29.81 4.58 1.32
CA ARG A 109 28.38 4.87 1.33
C ARG A 109 27.91 5.18 2.74
N ARG A 110 27.36 6.39 2.94
CA ARG A 110 26.83 6.84 4.24
C ARG A 110 25.55 6.12 4.67
N TYR A 111 24.80 5.52 3.72
CA TYR A 111 23.52 4.88 3.98
C TYR A 111 23.39 3.58 3.21
N ARG A 112 22.81 2.57 3.87
CA ARG A 112 22.32 1.34 3.26
C ARG A 112 20.87 1.54 2.82
N HIS A 113 20.61 1.30 1.54
CA HIS A 113 19.26 1.38 0.99
C HIS A 113 18.47 0.11 1.35
N ARG A 114 17.19 0.30 1.69
CA ARG A 114 16.29 -0.81 2.06
C ARG A 114 14.97 -0.72 1.31
N SER A 115 14.43 -1.88 0.94
CA SER A 115 13.05 -2.03 0.48
C SER A 115 12.09 -2.16 1.68
N PRO A 116 10.78 -1.95 1.51
CA PRO A 116 9.80 -2.22 2.56
C PRO A 116 9.84 -3.66 3.06
N ALA A 117 10.05 -4.65 2.18
CA ALA A 117 10.17 -6.06 2.56
C ALA A 117 11.38 -6.31 3.47
N MET A 118 12.51 -5.64 3.20
CA MET A 118 13.66 -5.68 4.11
C MET A 118 13.35 -5.04 5.45
N ALA A 119 12.62 -3.93 5.47
CA ALA A 119 12.31 -3.21 6.70
C ALA A 119 11.46 -4.03 7.68
N ILE A 120 10.62 -4.95 7.17
CA ILE A 120 9.80 -5.86 7.99
C ILE A 120 10.40 -7.26 8.14
N GLY A 121 11.65 -7.47 7.67
CA GLY A 121 12.39 -8.71 7.87
C GLY A 121 11.98 -9.89 6.98
N LEU A 122 11.30 -9.65 5.85
CA LEU A 122 10.92 -10.69 4.89
C LEU A 122 12.06 -11.09 3.96
N THR A 123 13.05 -10.23 3.78
CA THR A 123 14.25 -10.47 2.97
C THR A 123 15.42 -9.64 3.51
N ASP A 124 16.63 -10.04 3.20
CA ASP A 124 17.88 -9.38 3.60
C ASP A 124 18.44 -8.45 2.51
N HIS A 125 17.90 -8.51 1.29
CA HIS A 125 18.35 -7.73 0.14
C HIS A 125 17.18 -7.22 -0.70
N ILE A 126 17.49 -6.34 -1.66
CA ILE A 126 16.55 -5.83 -2.66
C ILE A 126 16.51 -6.84 -3.79
N TRP A 127 15.33 -7.40 -4.05
CA TRP A 127 15.13 -8.40 -5.09
C TRP A 127 15.32 -7.84 -6.50
N SER A 128 15.76 -8.68 -7.43
CA SER A 128 15.74 -8.44 -8.86
C SER A 128 14.48 -9.03 -9.50
N TRP A 129 14.16 -8.60 -10.74
CA TRP A 129 13.09 -9.21 -11.51
C TRP A 129 13.39 -10.68 -11.86
N GLU A 130 14.66 -11.01 -12.11
CA GLU A 130 15.09 -12.37 -12.39
C GLU A 130 14.81 -13.28 -11.19
N GLU A 131 15.19 -12.85 -10.01
CA GLU A 131 14.93 -13.57 -8.76
C GLU A 131 13.45 -13.79 -8.52
N PHE A 132 12.62 -12.75 -8.71
CA PHE A 132 11.18 -12.88 -8.59
C PHE A 132 10.58 -13.88 -9.57
N LEU A 133 10.98 -13.85 -10.85
CA LEU A 133 10.45 -14.73 -11.88
C LEU A 133 10.91 -16.18 -11.74
N THR A 134 12.07 -16.40 -11.14
CA THR A 134 12.63 -17.75 -10.88
C THR A 134 12.24 -18.31 -9.52
N TYR A 135 11.67 -17.48 -8.65
CA TYR A 135 11.26 -17.90 -7.31
C TYR A 135 10.17 -18.98 -7.38
N ARG A 136 10.51 -20.18 -6.89
CA ARG A 136 9.56 -21.29 -6.79
C ARG A 136 8.96 -21.33 -5.40
N HIS A 137 7.68 -21.07 -5.29
CA HIS A 137 6.95 -21.27 -4.05
C HIS A 137 6.79 -22.77 -3.81
N HIS A 138 7.46 -23.31 -2.79
CA HIS A 138 7.15 -24.64 -2.33
C HIS A 138 5.78 -24.62 -1.67
N HIS A 139 4.79 -25.19 -2.34
CA HIS A 139 3.50 -25.46 -1.70
C HIS A 139 3.76 -26.37 -0.51
N TYR A 140 3.55 -25.88 0.68
CA TYR A 140 3.42 -26.72 1.85
C TYR A 140 2.20 -27.62 1.61
N SER A 141 2.44 -28.87 1.21
CA SER A 141 1.41 -29.91 1.27
C SER A 141 1.06 -30.06 2.74
N LYS A 142 -0.07 -29.55 3.14
CA LYS A 142 -0.63 -29.89 4.46
C LYS A 142 -0.96 -31.37 4.38
N GLY A 143 -0.11 -32.21 5.02
CA GLY A 143 -0.45 -33.58 5.36
C GLY A 143 -1.55 -33.63 6.40
#